data_d7d62594b32253cffa74f19c698a27db
#
_entry.id   d7d62594b32253cffa74f19c698a27db
#
_cell.length_a   1.000
_cell.length_b   1.000
_cell.length_c   1.000
_cell.angle_alpha   90.00
_cell.angle_beta   90.00
_cell.angle_gamma   90.00
#
_symmetry.space_group_name_H-M   'P 1'
#
loop_
_entity.id
_entity.type
_entity.pdbx_description
1 polymer ?
#
loop_
_entity_poly.entity_id
_entity_poly.type
_entity_poly.pdbx_seq_one_letter_code
_entity_poly.pdbx_strand_id
1 'polypeptide(L)'
;MSPVRVELRLRSLDDFFHEPDTDPFSEWYESYSNGPAIQYVEACVADEPGAEHVEIVVTLPRSAVHADTADRLRDAIIKYCDAHLNTVDRDSRRNNARGWLMLAFSVVVVALFVWLAQRFSESSHTSLSIVAEGLSIAAWVLLWHPLEALVFNRWDFRLDRRVLRTIRDRSSVRVEGQADDAS
;
A
#
# COMPACT_ATOMS: atom_id res chain seq x y z
N MET A 1 11.47 10.82 19.74
CA MET A 1 10.46 10.47 18.73
C MET A 1 9.31 9.84 19.49
N SER A 2 8.08 10.25 19.19
CA SER A 2 6.92 9.81 19.98
C SER A 2 6.45 8.42 19.53
N PRO A 3 6.00 7.54 20.42
CA PRO A 3 5.34 6.30 20.02
C PRO A 3 4.03 6.62 19.31
N VAL A 4 3.73 5.91 18.24
CA VAL A 4 2.41 5.96 17.59
C VAL A 4 1.46 5.12 18.45
N ARG A 5 0.47 5.76 19.02
CA ARG A 5 -0.56 5.08 19.82
C ARG A 5 -1.86 5.03 19.02
N VAL A 6 -2.33 3.81 18.78
CA VAL A 6 -3.57 3.56 18.06
C VAL A 6 -4.57 2.91 19.03
N GLU A 7 -5.67 3.60 19.26
CA GLU A 7 -6.75 3.12 20.13
C GLU A 7 -7.89 2.60 19.25
N LEU A 8 -8.32 1.36 19.52
CA LEU A 8 -9.36 0.68 18.78
C LEU A 8 -10.41 0.15 19.76
N ARG A 9 -11.68 0.38 19.46
CA ARG A 9 -12.80 -0.15 20.23
C ARG A 9 -13.54 -1.17 19.36
N LEU A 10 -13.42 -2.44 19.68
CA LEU A 10 -13.95 -3.53 18.88
C LEU A 10 -15.00 -4.32 19.66
N ARG A 11 -15.98 -4.89 18.95
CA ARG A 11 -16.97 -5.81 19.52
C ARG A 11 -16.41 -7.22 19.70
N SER A 12 -15.56 -7.62 18.76
CA SER A 12 -14.98 -8.94 18.67
C SER A 12 -13.53 -8.84 18.18
N LEU A 13 -12.69 -9.83 18.56
CA LEU A 13 -11.34 -9.96 17.99
C LEU A 13 -11.34 -10.19 16.47
N ASP A 14 -12.40 -10.76 15.93
CA ASP A 14 -12.52 -11.01 14.50
C ASP A 14 -12.61 -9.69 13.70
N ASP A 15 -13.18 -8.63 14.29
CA ASP A 15 -13.28 -7.30 13.66
C ASP A 15 -11.90 -6.64 13.46
N PHE A 16 -10.85 -7.19 14.10
CA PHE A 16 -9.50 -6.70 13.87
C PHE A 16 -8.98 -7.05 12.47
N PHE A 17 -9.34 -8.22 11.94
CA PHE A 17 -8.87 -8.72 10.64
C PHE A 17 -9.94 -8.77 9.56
N HIS A 18 -11.20 -8.70 9.95
CA HIS A 18 -12.35 -8.72 9.04
C HIS A 18 -13.09 -7.39 9.09
N GLU A 19 -13.76 -7.08 8.00
CA GLU A 19 -14.65 -5.91 7.94
C GLU A 19 -15.79 -6.10 8.94
N PRO A 20 -15.95 -5.18 9.91
CA PRO A 20 -17.00 -5.29 10.89
C PRO A 20 -18.37 -5.06 10.23
N ASP A 21 -19.33 -5.93 10.51
CA ASP A 21 -20.73 -5.74 10.10
C ASP A 21 -21.40 -4.71 11.05
N THR A 22 -20.99 -3.45 10.89
CA THR A 22 -21.42 -2.36 11.77
C THR A 22 -22.26 -1.36 10.98
N ASP A 23 -23.52 -1.19 11.40
CA ASP A 23 -24.42 -0.18 10.83
C ASP A 23 -23.82 1.23 11.09
N PRO A 24 -23.73 2.11 10.06
CA PRO A 24 -23.29 3.50 10.21
C PRO A 24 -24.08 4.33 11.24
N PHE A 25 -25.27 3.92 11.59
CA PHE A 25 -26.10 4.56 12.63
C PHE A 25 -25.87 3.98 14.04
N SER A 26 -25.00 3.00 14.19
CA SER A 26 -24.66 2.39 15.47
C SER A 26 -23.71 3.28 16.27
N GLU A 27 -23.86 3.32 17.60
CA GLU A 27 -22.90 3.98 18.51
C GLU A 27 -21.49 3.34 18.46
N TRP A 28 -21.36 2.17 17.85
CA TRP A 28 -20.09 1.45 17.66
C TRP A 28 -19.41 1.80 16.35
N TYR A 29 -20.03 2.69 15.54
CA TYR A 29 -19.43 3.11 14.29
C TYR A 29 -18.33 4.13 14.53
N GLU A 30 -17.09 3.74 14.26
CA GLU A 30 -15.90 4.56 14.40
C GLU A 30 -15.25 4.79 13.02
N SER A 31 -14.29 5.69 12.95
CA SER A 31 -13.62 6.04 11.68
C SER A 31 -12.93 4.86 10.97
N TYR A 32 -12.62 3.79 11.72
CA TYR A 32 -12.04 2.55 11.20
C TYR A 32 -13.07 1.47 10.87
N SER A 33 -14.37 1.71 11.08
CA SER A 33 -15.43 0.71 10.82
C SER A 33 -15.69 0.44 9.33
N ASN A 34 -15.09 1.22 8.43
CA ASN A 34 -15.17 1.04 6.97
C ASN A 34 -14.26 -0.07 6.43
N GLY A 35 -13.61 -0.83 7.30
CA GLY A 35 -12.73 -1.93 6.94
C GLY A 35 -12.14 -2.63 8.15
N PRO A 36 -11.31 -3.65 7.98
CA PRO A 36 -10.62 -4.31 9.07
C PRO A 36 -9.79 -3.31 9.88
N ALA A 37 -9.83 -3.39 11.22
CA ALA A 37 -9.11 -2.45 12.08
C ALA A 37 -7.60 -2.45 11.84
N ILE A 38 -7.03 -3.56 11.36
CA ILE A 38 -5.61 -3.64 10.99
C ILE A 38 -5.24 -2.64 9.88
N GLN A 39 -6.13 -2.38 8.91
CA GLN A 39 -5.88 -1.40 7.85
C GLN A 39 -5.80 0.02 8.40
N TYR A 40 -6.58 0.34 9.41
CA TYR A 40 -6.48 1.61 10.10
C TYR A 40 -5.14 1.75 10.85
N VAL A 41 -4.67 0.68 11.51
CA VAL A 41 -3.33 0.66 12.12
C VAL A 41 -2.25 0.88 11.05
N GLU A 42 -2.35 0.23 9.91
CA GLU A 42 -1.43 0.40 8.77
C GLU A 42 -1.41 1.86 8.29
N ALA A 43 -2.57 2.49 8.14
CA ALA A 43 -2.69 3.90 7.74
C ALA A 43 -2.03 4.84 8.76
N CYS A 44 -2.31 4.67 10.06
CA CYS A 44 -1.70 5.48 11.13
C CYS A 44 -0.16 5.36 11.15
N VAL A 45 0.37 4.17 10.90
CA VAL A 45 1.82 3.94 10.82
C VAL A 45 2.42 4.50 9.53
N ALA A 46 1.67 4.49 8.43
CA ALA A 46 2.09 5.07 7.15
C ALA A 46 2.23 6.61 7.24
N ASP A 47 1.33 7.26 7.98
CA ASP A 47 1.34 8.71 8.18
C ASP A 47 2.52 9.18 9.04
N GLU A 48 3.11 8.28 9.85
CA GLU A 48 4.28 8.58 10.68
C GLU A 48 5.51 7.73 10.31
N PRO A 49 6.19 8.05 9.22
CA PRO A 49 7.28 7.23 8.68
C PRO A 49 8.53 7.13 9.60
N GLY A 50 8.54 7.87 10.70
CA GLY A 50 9.59 7.87 11.73
C GLY A 50 9.25 7.09 12.99
N ALA A 51 8.12 6.38 13.06
CA ALA A 51 7.70 5.66 14.24
C ALA A 51 8.72 4.59 14.66
N GLU A 52 9.22 4.71 15.89
CA GLU A 52 10.12 3.72 16.48
C GLU A 52 9.37 2.63 17.24
N HIS A 53 8.17 2.92 17.70
CA HIS A 53 7.32 2.01 18.44
C HIS A 53 5.85 2.28 18.11
N VAL A 54 5.04 1.21 18.02
CA VAL A 54 3.61 1.29 17.78
C VAL A 54 2.89 0.64 18.96
N GLU A 55 2.11 1.40 19.70
CA GLU A 55 1.28 0.89 20.78
C GLU A 55 -0.15 0.72 20.28
N ILE A 56 -0.61 -0.52 20.18
CA ILE A 56 -1.97 -0.86 19.76
C ILE A 56 -2.76 -1.17 21.04
N VAL A 57 -3.72 -0.31 21.34
CA VAL A 57 -4.63 -0.48 22.48
C VAL A 57 -5.99 -0.91 21.95
N VAL A 58 -6.40 -2.13 22.28
CA VAL A 58 -7.68 -2.68 21.84
C VAL A 58 -8.61 -2.79 23.02
N THR A 59 -9.72 -2.08 22.96
CA THR A 59 -10.80 -2.15 23.94
C THR A 59 -11.86 -3.14 23.47
N LEU A 60 -12.10 -4.17 24.27
CA LEU A 60 -13.09 -5.22 24.01
C LEU A 60 -14.13 -5.31 25.15
N PRO A 61 -15.32 -5.86 24.91
CA PRO A 61 -16.24 -6.24 25.96
C PRO A 61 -15.55 -7.19 26.97
N ARG A 62 -15.81 -7.01 28.24
CA ARG A 62 -15.17 -7.84 29.31
C ARG A 62 -15.35 -9.34 29.12
N SER A 63 -16.46 -9.74 28.54
CA SER A 63 -16.76 -11.14 28.22
C SER A 63 -15.80 -11.75 27.18
N ALA A 64 -15.18 -10.93 26.34
CA ALA A 64 -14.26 -11.34 25.29
C ALA A 64 -12.77 -11.26 25.71
N VAL A 65 -12.48 -10.69 26.89
CA VAL A 65 -11.11 -10.53 27.37
C VAL A 65 -10.71 -11.73 28.24
N HIS A 66 -9.70 -12.46 27.79
CA HIS A 66 -9.05 -13.56 28.51
C HIS A 66 -7.58 -13.22 28.77
N ALA A 67 -6.93 -13.94 29.68
CA ALA A 67 -5.54 -13.68 30.04
C ALA A 67 -4.56 -13.82 28.88
N ASP A 68 -4.88 -14.63 27.87
CA ASP A 68 -4.08 -14.91 26.70
C ASP A 68 -4.47 -14.07 25.46
N THR A 69 -5.50 -13.22 25.56
CA THR A 69 -6.06 -12.48 24.43
C THR A 69 -5.03 -11.56 23.77
N ALA A 70 -4.22 -10.85 24.55
CA ALA A 70 -3.19 -9.95 24.05
C ALA A 70 -2.10 -10.71 23.26
N ASP A 71 -1.66 -11.85 23.79
CA ASP A 71 -0.63 -12.67 23.16
C ASP A 71 -1.16 -13.31 21.85
N ARG A 72 -2.39 -13.82 21.86
CA ARG A 72 -3.05 -14.37 20.67
C ARG A 72 -3.22 -13.33 19.59
N LEU A 73 -3.63 -12.10 19.95
CA LEU A 73 -3.78 -11.01 19.01
C LEU A 73 -2.42 -10.62 18.40
N ARG A 74 -1.39 -10.53 19.24
CA ARG A 74 -0.02 -10.26 18.78
C ARG A 74 0.48 -11.32 17.81
N ASP A 75 0.30 -12.59 18.13
CA ASP A 75 0.68 -13.70 17.23
C ASP A 75 -0.08 -13.67 15.91
N ALA A 76 -1.35 -13.30 15.94
CA ALA A 76 -2.17 -13.14 14.75
C ALA A 76 -1.71 -11.96 13.89
N ILE A 77 -1.36 -10.83 14.49
CA ILE A 77 -0.78 -9.67 13.78
C ILE A 77 0.53 -10.05 13.10
N ILE A 78 1.41 -10.77 13.79
CA ILE A 78 2.69 -11.23 13.20
C ILE A 78 2.44 -12.13 11.99
N LYS A 79 1.54 -13.10 12.11
CA LYS A 79 1.19 -14.01 11.00
C LYS A 79 0.57 -13.25 9.81
N TYR A 80 -0.30 -12.29 10.09
CA TYR A 80 -0.89 -11.42 9.08
C TYR A 80 0.20 -10.62 8.34
N CYS A 81 1.07 -9.95 9.09
CA CYS A 81 2.18 -9.18 8.49
C CYS A 81 3.11 -10.06 7.65
N ASP A 82 3.46 -11.27 8.12
CA ASP A 82 4.29 -12.21 7.37
C ASP A 82 3.63 -12.67 6.07
N ALA A 83 2.35 -12.98 6.11
CA ALA A 83 1.58 -13.36 4.90
C ALA A 83 1.53 -12.20 3.89
N HIS A 84 1.25 -10.98 4.37
CA HIS A 84 1.19 -9.78 3.52
C HIS A 84 2.56 -9.39 2.95
N LEU A 85 3.63 -9.45 3.74
CA LEU A 85 5.00 -9.22 3.26
C LEU A 85 5.37 -10.17 2.13
N ASN A 86 5.01 -11.46 2.25
CA ASN A 86 5.24 -12.45 1.20
C ASN A 86 4.45 -12.11 -0.09
N THR A 87 3.24 -11.59 0.04
CA THR A 87 2.41 -11.19 -1.10
C THR A 87 2.99 -9.95 -1.77
N VAL A 88 3.31 -8.90 -0.99
CA VAL A 88 3.97 -7.67 -1.48
C VAL A 88 5.28 -8.00 -2.18
N ASP A 89 6.08 -8.95 -1.67
CA ASP A 89 7.33 -9.37 -2.29
C ASP A 89 7.12 -10.08 -3.64
N ARG A 90 6.11 -10.94 -3.75
CA ARG A 90 5.76 -11.61 -5.02
C ARG A 90 5.25 -10.61 -6.05
N ASP A 91 4.35 -9.72 -5.64
CA ASP A 91 3.74 -8.73 -6.52
C ASP A 91 4.77 -7.70 -6.99
N SER A 92 5.66 -7.27 -6.09
CA SER A 92 6.78 -6.39 -6.43
C SER A 92 7.71 -7.02 -7.47
N ARG A 93 8.08 -8.32 -7.32
CA ARG A 93 8.92 -9.02 -8.30
C ARG A 93 8.22 -9.16 -9.64
N ARG A 94 6.96 -9.54 -9.65
CA ARG A 94 6.16 -9.70 -10.88
C ARG A 94 5.95 -8.37 -11.59
N ASN A 95 5.62 -7.32 -10.85
CA ASN A 95 5.40 -6.00 -11.39
C ASN A 95 6.70 -5.37 -11.92
N ASN A 96 7.82 -5.58 -11.21
CA ASN A 96 9.14 -5.12 -11.66
C ASN A 96 9.56 -5.80 -12.97
N ALA A 97 9.36 -7.11 -13.11
CA ALA A 97 9.68 -7.83 -14.35
C ALA A 97 8.85 -7.31 -15.54
N ARG A 98 7.55 -7.08 -15.34
CA ARG A 98 6.68 -6.49 -16.37
C ARG A 98 7.07 -5.05 -16.69
N GLY A 99 7.41 -4.24 -15.69
CA GLY A 99 7.88 -2.87 -15.88
C GLY A 99 9.15 -2.79 -16.72
N TRP A 100 10.11 -3.68 -16.49
CA TRP A 100 11.32 -3.77 -17.30
C TRP A 100 11.04 -4.21 -18.74
N LEU A 101 10.12 -5.16 -18.93
CA LEU A 101 9.72 -5.58 -20.28
C LEU A 101 9.05 -4.43 -21.04
N MET A 102 8.14 -3.70 -20.41
CA MET A 102 7.48 -2.54 -21.00
C MET A 102 8.48 -1.42 -21.32
N LEU A 103 9.45 -1.16 -20.44
CA LEU A 103 10.51 -0.19 -20.70
C LEU A 103 11.36 -0.60 -21.90
N ALA A 104 11.80 -1.85 -21.96
CA ALA A 104 12.57 -2.36 -23.08
C ALA A 104 11.81 -2.24 -24.41
N PHE A 105 10.53 -2.59 -24.40
CA PHE A 105 9.65 -2.42 -25.57
C PHE A 105 9.54 -0.94 -25.98
N SER A 106 9.32 -0.04 -25.02
CA SER A 106 9.23 1.40 -25.31
C SER A 106 10.53 1.96 -25.86
N VAL A 107 11.67 1.54 -25.37
CA VAL A 107 12.99 1.95 -25.90
C VAL A 107 13.14 1.52 -27.35
N VAL A 108 12.72 0.30 -27.70
CA VAL A 108 12.77 -0.20 -29.09
C VAL A 108 11.86 0.63 -30.00
N VAL A 109 10.64 0.93 -29.54
CA VAL A 109 9.67 1.74 -30.32
C VAL A 109 10.19 3.17 -30.51
N VAL A 110 10.74 3.78 -29.45
CA VAL A 110 11.36 5.12 -29.53
C VAL A 110 12.54 5.12 -30.50
N ALA A 111 13.43 4.13 -30.43
CA ALA A 111 14.56 4.01 -31.35
C ALA A 111 14.09 3.88 -32.82
N LEU A 112 13.03 3.11 -33.04
CA LEU A 112 12.42 2.98 -34.38
C LEU A 112 11.84 4.32 -34.85
N PHE A 113 11.15 5.06 -34.00
CA PHE A 113 10.56 6.36 -34.35
C PHE A 113 11.64 7.40 -34.65
N VAL A 114 12.70 7.45 -33.86
CA VAL A 114 13.84 8.34 -34.11
C VAL A 114 14.53 7.98 -35.40
N TRP A 115 14.74 6.70 -35.69
CA TRP A 115 15.32 6.23 -36.93
C TRP A 115 14.44 6.61 -38.16
N LEU A 116 13.12 6.41 -38.06
CA LEU A 116 12.17 6.82 -39.12
C LEU A 116 12.18 8.35 -39.31
N ALA A 117 12.17 9.12 -38.22
CA ALA A 117 12.21 10.57 -38.26
C ALA A 117 13.46 11.09 -38.98
N GLN A 118 14.63 10.50 -38.70
CA GLN A 118 15.88 10.84 -39.39
C GLN A 118 15.80 10.51 -40.85
N ARG A 119 15.23 9.34 -41.21
CA ARG A 119 15.11 8.91 -42.60
C ARG A 119 14.17 9.81 -43.41
N PHE A 120 13.10 10.33 -42.79
CA PHE A 120 12.17 11.25 -43.44
C PHE A 120 12.69 12.70 -43.48
N SER A 121 13.50 13.11 -42.51
CA SER A 121 14.11 14.44 -42.48
C SER A 121 15.11 14.69 -43.65
N GLU A 122 15.71 13.61 -44.16
CA GLU A 122 16.64 13.69 -45.30
C GLU A 122 15.89 13.88 -46.65
N SER A 123 14.55 13.75 -46.66
CA SER A 123 13.76 13.93 -47.89
C SER A 123 13.41 15.39 -48.12
N SER A 124 13.51 15.85 -49.37
CA SER A 124 13.24 17.25 -49.76
C SER A 124 11.75 17.63 -49.80
N HIS A 125 10.85 16.77 -49.31
CA HIS A 125 9.42 17.03 -49.26
C HIS A 125 8.98 17.61 -47.95
N THR A 126 8.40 18.80 -47.92
CA THR A 126 7.92 19.53 -46.74
C THR A 126 6.92 18.72 -45.90
N SER A 127 6.08 17.91 -46.52
CA SER A 127 5.11 17.06 -45.84
C SER A 127 5.76 15.96 -44.97
N LEU A 128 6.90 15.42 -45.40
CA LEU A 128 7.65 14.39 -44.68
C LEU A 128 8.41 14.99 -43.48
N SER A 129 8.83 16.23 -43.57
CA SER A 129 9.43 16.96 -42.46
C SER A 129 8.44 17.16 -41.28
N ILE A 130 7.18 17.50 -41.59
CA ILE A 130 6.12 17.64 -40.55
C ILE A 130 5.83 16.30 -39.90
N VAL A 131 5.84 15.19 -40.62
CA VAL A 131 5.67 13.85 -40.09
C VAL A 131 6.84 13.47 -39.19
N ALA A 132 8.07 13.81 -39.55
CA ALA A 132 9.25 13.56 -38.75
C ALA A 132 9.19 14.28 -37.38
N GLU A 133 8.71 15.53 -37.38
CA GLU A 133 8.53 16.31 -36.16
C GLU A 133 7.44 15.72 -35.25
N GLY A 134 6.30 15.31 -35.81
CA GLY A 134 5.23 14.61 -35.12
C GLY A 134 5.70 13.27 -34.53
N LEU A 135 6.53 12.51 -35.21
CA LEU A 135 7.11 11.26 -34.74
C LEU A 135 8.04 11.50 -33.54
N SER A 136 8.81 12.58 -33.55
CA SER A 136 9.69 12.95 -32.46
C SER A 136 8.90 13.26 -31.18
N ILE A 137 7.80 14.00 -31.28
CA ILE A 137 6.91 14.30 -30.15
C ILE A 137 6.25 13.03 -29.65
N ALA A 138 5.78 12.16 -30.53
CA ALA A 138 5.17 10.89 -30.13
C ALA A 138 6.16 9.97 -29.41
N ALA A 139 7.42 9.95 -29.82
CA ALA A 139 8.48 9.20 -29.14
C ALA A 139 8.68 9.66 -27.69
N TRP A 140 8.65 10.95 -27.44
CA TRP A 140 8.74 11.54 -26.10
C TRP A 140 7.56 11.12 -25.20
N VAL A 141 6.33 11.22 -25.71
CA VAL A 141 5.11 10.83 -24.98
C VAL A 141 5.12 9.34 -24.65
N LEU A 142 5.52 8.50 -25.61
CA LEU A 142 5.62 7.05 -25.41
C LEU A 142 6.68 6.64 -24.38
N LEU A 143 7.78 7.39 -24.28
CA LEU A 143 8.83 7.13 -23.27
C LEU A 143 8.40 7.54 -21.88
N TRP A 144 7.56 8.57 -21.75
CA TRP A 144 7.14 9.10 -20.44
C TRP A 144 6.33 8.09 -19.65
N HIS A 145 5.42 7.39 -20.29
CA HIS A 145 4.48 6.48 -19.62
C HIS A 145 5.17 5.32 -18.86
N PRO A 146 6.11 4.55 -19.44
CA PRO A 146 6.81 3.50 -18.69
C PRO A 146 7.77 4.05 -17.65
N LEU A 147 8.32 5.25 -17.86
CA LEU A 147 9.19 5.90 -16.89
C LEU A 147 8.41 6.29 -15.63
N GLU A 148 7.23 6.87 -15.80
CA GLU A 148 6.30 7.20 -14.73
C GLU A 148 5.91 5.95 -13.92
N ALA A 149 5.49 4.89 -14.59
CA ALA A 149 5.12 3.64 -13.94
C ALA A 149 6.27 3.01 -13.13
N LEU A 150 7.51 3.09 -13.63
CA LEU A 150 8.69 2.56 -12.90
C LEU A 150 9.06 3.39 -11.67
N VAL A 151 8.88 4.71 -11.72
CA VAL A 151 9.23 5.59 -10.62
C VAL A 151 8.17 5.50 -9.51
N PHE A 152 6.89 5.65 -9.83
CA PHE A 152 5.82 5.72 -8.83
C PHE A 152 5.53 4.36 -8.19
N ASN A 153 5.43 3.27 -8.95
CA ASN A 153 5.15 1.94 -8.39
C ASN A 153 6.24 1.44 -7.41
N ARG A 154 7.48 1.93 -7.51
CA ARG A 154 8.53 1.53 -6.57
C ARG A 154 8.40 2.16 -5.18
N TRP A 155 7.77 3.31 -5.09
CA TRP A 155 7.60 4.01 -3.81
C TRP A 155 6.53 3.37 -2.95
N ASP A 156 5.39 3.01 -3.54
CA ASP A 156 4.27 2.38 -2.84
C ASP A 156 4.69 1.06 -2.19
N PHE A 157 5.33 0.16 -2.92
CA PHE A 157 5.80 -1.12 -2.36
C PHE A 157 6.86 -0.98 -1.26
N ARG A 158 7.65 0.10 -1.25
CA ARG A 158 8.62 0.35 -0.18
C ARG A 158 7.95 0.84 1.09
N LEU A 159 6.91 1.66 0.95
CA LEU A 159 6.13 2.16 2.06
C LEU A 159 5.39 1.01 2.74
N ASP A 160 4.66 0.19 1.98
CA ASP A 160 3.92 -0.97 2.49
C ASP A 160 4.83 -1.93 3.28
N ARG A 161 5.99 -2.27 2.70
CA ARG A 161 6.98 -3.11 3.41
C ARG A 161 7.46 -2.50 4.71
N ARG A 162 7.68 -1.19 4.74
CA ARG A 162 8.16 -0.51 5.93
C ARG A 162 7.10 -0.53 7.00
N VAL A 163 5.86 -0.21 6.66
CA VAL A 163 4.71 -0.22 7.56
C VAL A 163 4.53 -1.60 8.17
N LEU A 164 4.40 -2.64 7.35
CA LEU A 164 4.22 -4.01 7.81
C LEU A 164 5.37 -4.51 8.70
N ARG A 165 6.62 -4.16 8.39
CA ARG A 165 7.77 -4.49 9.26
C ARG A 165 7.74 -3.74 10.57
N THR A 166 7.34 -2.47 10.57
CA THR A 166 7.24 -1.67 11.79
C THR A 166 6.17 -2.25 12.71
N ILE A 167 5.01 -2.62 12.18
CA ILE A 167 3.95 -3.27 12.94
C ILE A 167 4.42 -4.62 13.48
N ARG A 168 5.05 -5.45 12.63
CA ARG A 168 5.52 -6.77 13.02
C ARG A 168 6.57 -6.74 14.15
N ASP A 169 7.59 -5.89 13.99
CA ASP A 169 8.81 -5.95 14.82
C ASP A 169 8.76 -4.99 16.02
N ARG A 170 7.93 -3.95 15.95
CA ARG A 170 7.94 -2.83 16.92
C ARG A 170 6.59 -2.52 17.53
N SER A 171 5.57 -3.37 17.31
CA SER A 171 4.28 -3.17 17.96
C SER A 171 4.22 -3.82 19.33
N SER A 172 3.58 -3.13 20.25
CA SER A 172 3.08 -3.69 21.52
C SER A 172 1.56 -3.69 21.50
N VAL A 173 0.97 -4.78 21.93
CA VAL A 173 -0.49 -4.95 21.98
C VAL A 173 -0.93 -4.93 23.42
N ARG A 174 -1.90 -4.06 23.73
CA ARG A 174 -2.58 -4.02 25.02
C ARG A 174 -4.08 -4.21 24.80
N VAL A 175 -4.66 -5.10 25.58
CA VAL A 175 -6.11 -5.35 25.50
C VAL A 175 -6.73 -4.87 26.81
N GLU A 176 -7.73 -4.01 26.70
CA GLU A 176 -8.48 -3.46 27.83
C GLU A 176 -9.93 -3.93 27.76
N GLY A 177 -10.50 -4.28 28.92
CA GLY A 177 -11.90 -4.67 29.00
C GLY A 177 -12.79 -3.48 29.31
N GLN A 178 -13.73 -3.17 28.41
CA GLN A 178 -14.76 -2.17 28.69
C GLN A 178 -15.81 -2.76 29.64
N ALA A 179 -16.24 -1.96 30.61
CA ALA A 179 -17.44 -2.32 31.38
C ALA A 179 -18.63 -2.41 30.41
N ASP A 180 -19.36 -3.53 30.44
CA ASP A 180 -20.65 -3.61 29.75
C ASP A 180 -21.54 -2.53 30.39
N ASP A 181 -21.79 -1.44 29.66
CA ASP A 181 -22.82 -0.51 30.04
C ASP A 181 -24.13 -1.27 29.88
N ALA A 182 -24.60 -1.82 31.02
CA ALA A 182 -25.89 -2.45 31.12
C ALA A 182 -26.96 -1.37 30.96
N SER A 183 -27.62 -1.37 29.81
CA SER A 183 -28.89 -0.66 29.60
C SER A 183 -30.00 -1.63 29.42
#